data_9ed3446d98ed87b310a4a97fe67355ef
#
_entry.id   9ed3446d98ed87b310a4a97fe67355ef
#
_cell.length_a   1.000
_cell.length_b   1.000
_cell.length_c   1.000
_cell.angle_alpha   90.00
_cell.angle_beta   90.00
_cell.angle_gamma   90.00
#
_symmetry.space_group_name_H-M   'P 1'
#
loop_
_entity.id
_entity.type
_entity.pdbx_description
1 polymer ?
#
loop_
_entity_poly.entity_id
_entity_poly.type
_entity_poly.pdbx_seq_one_letter_code
_entity_poly.pdbx_strand_id
1 'polypeptide(L)'
;MEVREKIEKVKNNKALKLIGNILYTIVFILVLLVLIVAILQRASNNTLSLNGYRIFSVATGSMVPKYNVSDVLLSKEIDVKDIQVGDDVVYIGKEGSFKNRVVTHQVISKTEQDRKYKFITKGIANTEEDPEIDGNQILGKIQYKFKILSLIGKMISNVYIFYFMIFVPIAIIIVKQIIVVIKSGRNDEEDEEDK
;
A
#
# COMPACT_ATOMS: atom_id res chain seq x y z
N MET A 1 -35.11 1.68 30.05
CA MET A 1 -35.87 2.66 29.24
C MET A 1 -34.96 3.78 28.78
N GLU A 2 -34.26 4.45 29.65
CA GLU A 2 -33.38 5.63 29.36
C GLU A 2 -32.28 5.40 28.29
N VAL A 3 -31.62 4.23 28.31
CA VAL A 3 -30.56 3.90 27.33
C VAL A 3 -31.11 3.72 25.93
N ARG A 4 -32.30 3.16 25.76
CA ARG A 4 -32.97 3.01 24.46
C ARG A 4 -33.35 4.36 23.87
N GLU A 5 -33.86 5.27 24.67
CA GLU A 5 -34.25 6.62 24.25
C GLU A 5 -33.02 7.46 23.84
N LYS A 6 -31.88 7.32 24.53
CA LYS A 6 -30.62 7.94 24.12
C LYS A 6 -30.08 7.39 22.79
N ILE A 7 -30.19 6.07 22.57
CA ILE A 7 -29.79 5.44 21.30
C ILE A 7 -30.68 5.90 20.16
N GLU A 8 -31.99 6.01 20.36
CA GLU A 8 -32.91 6.52 19.33
C GLU A 8 -32.69 8.00 19.02
N LYS A 9 -32.42 8.84 20.01
CA LYS A 9 -32.07 10.26 19.80
C LYS A 9 -30.79 10.41 18.98
N VAL A 10 -29.75 9.59 19.25
CA VAL A 10 -28.50 9.57 18.47
C VAL A 10 -28.77 9.07 17.05
N LYS A 11 -29.56 8.01 16.87
CA LYS A 11 -29.91 7.43 15.57
C LYS A 11 -30.75 8.37 14.70
N ASN A 12 -31.54 9.27 15.31
CA ASN A 12 -32.43 10.19 14.60
C ASN A 12 -31.84 11.60 14.41
N ASN A 13 -30.62 11.84 14.88
CA ASN A 13 -29.96 13.14 14.72
C ASN A 13 -29.53 13.32 13.27
N LYS A 14 -30.22 14.22 12.54
CA LYS A 14 -29.95 14.53 11.13
C LYS A 14 -28.50 14.95 10.89
N ALA A 15 -27.89 15.66 11.85
CA ALA A 15 -26.50 16.09 11.75
C ALA A 15 -25.53 14.90 11.81
N LEU A 16 -25.77 13.92 12.70
CA LEU A 16 -24.95 12.70 12.79
C LEU A 16 -25.07 11.84 11.53
N LYS A 17 -26.25 11.72 10.95
CA LYS A 17 -26.44 11.02 9.65
C LYS A 17 -25.72 11.75 8.52
N LEU A 18 -25.79 13.08 8.49
CA LEU A 18 -25.09 13.90 7.49
C LEU A 18 -23.57 13.74 7.60
N ILE A 19 -23.02 13.84 8.82
CA ILE A 19 -21.57 13.62 9.07
C ILE A 19 -21.16 12.21 8.66
N GLY A 20 -21.95 11.20 9.01
CA GLY A 20 -21.69 9.81 8.62
C GLY A 20 -21.67 9.62 7.11
N ASN A 21 -22.62 10.23 6.38
CA ASN A 21 -22.67 10.15 4.92
C ASN A 21 -21.48 10.89 4.27
N ILE A 22 -21.11 12.06 4.80
CA ILE A 22 -19.95 12.82 4.31
C ILE A 22 -18.67 11.98 4.52
N LEU A 23 -18.47 11.43 5.72
CA LEU A 23 -17.32 10.58 6.03
C LEU A 23 -17.26 9.35 5.13
N TYR A 24 -18.40 8.66 4.94
CA TYR A 24 -18.51 7.52 4.03
C TYR A 24 -18.12 7.92 2.60
N THR A 25 -18.63 9.06 2.09
CA THR A 25 -18.32 9.54 0.74
C THR A 25 -16.83 9.87 0.60
N ILE A 26 -16.22 10.51 1.61
CA ILE A 26 -14.78 10.80 1.60
C ILE A 26 -13.96 9.51 1.58
N VAL A 27 -14.29 8.54 2.44
CA VAL A 27 -13.61 7.23 2.47
C VAL A 27 -13.77 6.50 1.14
N PHE A 28 -14.98 6.51 0.55
CA PHE A 28 -15.25 5.89 -0.74
C PHE A 28 -14.41 6.49 -1.86
N ILE A 29 -14.36 7.84 -1.94
CA ILE A 29 -13.53 8.55 -2.93
C ILE A 29 -12.04 8.21 -2.74
N LEU A 30 -11.57 8.17 -1.49
CA LEU A 30 -10.18 7.84 -1.18
C LEU A 30 -9.83 6.41 -1.60
N VAL A 31 -10.69 5.45 -1.33
CA VAL A 31 -10.52 4.05 -1.77
C VAL A 31 -10.51 3.96 -3.30
N LEU A 32 -11.43 4.66 -3.97
CA LEU A 32 -11.48 4.68 -5.43
C LEU A 32 -10.19 5.27 -6.03
N LEU A 33 -9.68 6.36 -5.45
CA LEU A 33 -8.43 6.99 -5.88
C LEU A 33 -7.24 6.05 -5.70
N VAL A 34 -7.15 5.36 -4.56
CA VAL A 34 -6.10 4.35 -4.31
C VAL A 34 -6.17 3.22 -5.33
N LEU A 35 -7.36 2.72 -5.66
CA LEU A 35 -7.55 1.69 -6.68
C LEU A 35 -7.11 2.17 -8.07
N ILE A 36 -7.48 3.38 -8.46
CA ILE A 36 -7.06 3.98 -9.74
C ILE A 36 -5.53 4.06 -9.81
N VAL A 37 -4.89 4.59 -8.76
CA VAL A 37 -3.43 4.69 -8.69
C VAL A 37 -2.78 3.31 -8.78
N ALA A 38 -3.31 2.30 -8.07
CA ALA A 38 -2.79 0.93 -8.10
C ALA A 38 -2.90 0.30 -9.51
N ILE A 39 -4.03 0.52 -10.21
CA ILE A 39 -4.23 0.03 -11.59
C ILE A 39 -3.25 0.72 -12.53
N LEU A 40 -3.09 2.05 -12.44
CA LEU A 40 -2.18 2.81 -13.27
C LEU A 40 -0.72 2.39 -13.02
N GLN A 41 -0.31 2.19 -11.78
CA GLN A 41 1.03 1.68 -11.44
C GLN A 41 1.27 0.30 -12.04
N ARG A 42 0.29 -0.59 -11.97
CA ARG A 42 0.40 -1.93 -12.55
C ARG A 42 0.48 -1.89 -14.09
N ALA A 43 -0.31 -1.04 -14.73
CA ALA A 43 -0.31 -0.86 -16.18
C ALA A 43 1.01 -0.28 -16.72
N SER A 44 1.70 0.55 -15.91
CA SER A 44 2.98 1.18 -16.27
C SER A 44 4.21 0.43 -15.76
N ASN A 45 4.10 -0.84 -15.36
CA ASN A 45 5.20 -1.63 -14.76
C ASN A 45 5.89 -0.92 -13.58
N ASN A 46 5.11 -0.23 -12.74
CA ASN A 46 5.60 0.56 -11.60
C ASN A 46 6.55 1.71 -11.97
N THR A 47 6.53 2.21 -13.21
CA THR A 47 7.38 3.31 -13.66
C THR A 47 6.70 4.68 -13.61
N LEU A 48 5.42 4.75 -13.21
CA LEU A 48 4.71 6.02 -13.07
C LEU A 48 5.43 6.96 -12.11
N SER A 49 5.77 8.13 -12.65
CA SER A 49 6.36 9.23 -11.89
C SER A 49 5.35 10.36 -11.74
N LEU A 50 5.20 10.87 -10.55
CA LEU A 50 4.43 12.07 -10.26
C LEU A 50 5.39 13.17 -9.81
N ASN A 51 5.62 14.16 -10.66
CA ASN A 51 6.56 15.25 -10.42
C ASN A 51 7.97 14.77 -10.00
N GLY A 52 8.48 13.71 -10.66
CA GLY A 52 9.77 13.10 -10.37
C GLY A 52 9.78 12.16 -9.15
N TYR A 53 8.64 11.97 -8.48
CA TYR A 53 8.52 11.03 -7.36
C TYR A 53 7.84 9.73 -7.80
N ARG A 54 8.33 8.61 -7.26
CA ARG A 54 7.78 7.27 -7.46
C ARG A 54 7.66 6.55 -6.12
N ILE A 55 6.63 5.73 -5.98
CA ILE A 55 6.41 4.91 -4.79
C ILE A 55 6.61 3.45 -5.19
N PHE A 56 7.40 2.74 -4.40
CA PHE A 56 7.69 1.32 -4.59
C PHE A 56 7.40 0.53 -3.33
N SER A 57 6.98 -0.72 -3.49
CA SER A 57 6.89 -1.68 -2.39
C SER A 57 8.04 -2.69 -2.52
N VAL A 58 8.72 -2.94 -1.41
CA VAL A 58 9.83 -3.90 -1.34
C VAL A 58 9.29 -5.32 -1.47
N ALA A 59 9.71 -6.04 -2.50
CA ALA A 59 9.22 -7.38 -2.80
C ALA A 59 10.08 -8.50 -2.20
N THR A 60 11.38 -8.24 -1.97
CA THR A 60 12.36 -9.25 -1.53
C THR A 60 13.16 -8.76 -0.33
N GLY A 61 13.87 -9.68 0.33
CA GLY A 61 14.70 -9.36 1.48
C GLY A 61 16.12 -8.88 1.16
N SER A 62 16.46 -8.60 -0.09
CA SER A 62 17.83 -8.22 -0.50
C SER A 62 18.39 -6.98 0.20
N MET A 63 17.52 -6.11 0.71
CA MET A 63 17.91 -4.87 1.41
C MET A 63 17.71 -4.91 2.92
N VAL A 64 17.47 -6.11 3.50
CA VAL A 64 17.38 -6.28 4.96
C VAL A 64 18.76 -6.04 5.58
N PRO A 65 18.86 -5.38 6.75
CA PRO A 65 17.77 -4.92 7.64
C PRO A 65 17.22 -3.51 7.32
N LYS A 66 17.81 -2.81 6.36
CA LYS A 66 17.45 -1.41 6.07
C LYS A 66 16.01 -1.28 5.56
N TYR A 67 15.64 -2.13 4.60
CA TYR A 67 14.28 -2.24 4.07
C TYR A 67 13.83 -3.70 4.14
N ASN A 68 12.65 -3.91 4.74
CA ASN A 68 12.04 -5.23 4.86
C ASN A 68 11.00 -5.44 3.75
N VAL A 69 10.62 -6.69 3.51
CA VAL A 69 9.53 -7.03 2.59
C VAL A 69 8.25 -6.28 3.00
N SER A 70 7.52 -5.77 2.02
CA SER A 70 6.32 -4.92 2.17
C SER A 70 6.59 -3.51 2.70
N ASP A 71 7.84 -3.09 2.89
CA ASP A 71 8.13 -1.68 3.15
C ASP A 71 7.77 -0.85 1.91
N VAL A 72 7.22 0.36 2.16
CA VAL A 72 6.84 1.32 1.11
C VAL A 72 7.87 2.44 1.09
N LEU A 73 8.50 2.60 -0.07
CA LEU A 73 9.60 3.53 -0.29
C LEU A 73 9.19 4.63 -1.26
N LEU A 74 9.60 5.87 -0.96
CA LEU A 74 9.52 7.00 -1.86
C LEU A 74 10.89 7.21 -2.51
N SER A 75 10.94 7.17 -3.83
CA SER A 75 12.12 7.58 -4.59
C SER A 75 11.87 8.93 -5.27
N LYS A 76 12.95 9.65 -5.51
CA LYS A 76 12.97 10.88 -6.29
C LYS A 76 13.95 10.71 -7.45
N GLU A 77 13.50 11.09 -8.64
CA GLU A 77 14.35 11.22 -9.80
C GLU A 77 15.39 12.30 -9.57
N ILE A 78 16.65 11.98 -9.78
CA ILE A 78 17.79 12.91 -9.61
C ILE A 78 18.72 12.75 -10.81
N ASP A 79 19.55 13.76 -11.04
CA ASP A 79 20.61 13.66 -12.04
C ASP A 79 21.60 12.55 -11.65
N VAL A 80 21.93 11.67 -12.60
CA VAL A 80 22.86 10.55 -12.36
C VAL A 80 24.24 10.99 -11.89
N LYS A 81 24.65 12.21 -12.23
CA LYS A 81 25.90 12.80 -11.72
C LYS A 81 25.90 12.99 -10.20
N ASP A 82 24.72 13.22 -9.61
CA ASP A 82 24.54 13.51 -8.18
C ASP A 82 24.40 12.24 -7.34
N ILE A 83 24.29 11.07 -7.98
CA ILE A 83 24.28 9.76 -7.29
C ILE A 83 25.68 9.47 -6.75
N GLN A 84 25.75 9.05 -5.50
CA GLN A 84 26.99 8.73 -4.80
C GLN A 84 27.03 7.27 -4.36
N VAL A 85 28.24 6.76 -4.12
CA VAL A 85 28.44 5.46 -3.46
C VAL A 85 27.79 5.51 -2.07
N GLY A 86 27.02 4.49 -1.73
CA GLY A 86 26.23 4.43 -0.50
C GLY A 86 24.77 4.85 -0.67
N ASP A 87 24.40 5.45 -1.80
CA ASP A 87 23.01 5.77 -2.11
C ASP A 87 22.20 4.52 -2.43
N ASP A 88 20.94 4.49 -1.96
CA ASP A 88 20.00 3.47 -2.37
C ASP A 88 19.26 3.95 -3.62
N VAL A 89 19.39 3.22 -4.70
CA VAL A 89 18.78 3.56 -5.98
C VAL A 89 17.75 2.53 -6.40
N VAL A 90 16.76 2.99 -7.16
CA VAL A 90 15.79 2.13 -7.85
C VAL A 90 16.14 2.15 -9.34
N TYR A 91 16.26 1.00 -9.93
CA TYR A 91 16.62 0.86 -11.34
C TYR A 91 15.86 -0.29 -12.03
N ILE A 92 15.85 -0.29 -13.35
CA ILE A 92 15.33 -1.41 -14.16
C ILE A 92 16.52 -2.26 -14.61
N GLY A 93 16.52 -3.52 -14.17
CA GLY A 93 17.54 -4.48 -14.60
C GLY A 93 17.39 -4.85 -16.08
N LYS A 94 18.50 -4.95 -16.81
CA LYS A 94 18.53 -5.36 -18.22
C LYS A 94 18.99 -6.80 -18.40
N GLU A 95 19.73 -7.34 -17.44
CA GLU A 95 20.41 -8.62 -17.56
C GLU A 95 20.12 -9.57 -16.40
N GLY A 96 20.42 -10.83 -16.58
CA GLY A 96 20.35 -11.86 -15.58
C GLY A 96 18.97 -12.05 -14.95
N SER A 97 18.95 -12.34 -13.67
CA SER A 97 17.73 -12.54 -12.87
C SER A 97 16.92 -11.26 -12.68
N PHE A 98 17.50 -10.10 -12.97
CA PHE A 98 16.87 -8.77 -12.83
C PHE A 98 16.24 -8.26 -14.10
N LYS A 99 16.34 -8.97 -15.24
CA LYS A 99 15.85 -8.51 -16.53
C LYS A 99 14.37 -8.10 -16.46
N ASN A 100 14.10 -6.84 -16.84
CA ASN A 100 12.78 -6.19 -16.82
C ASN A 100 12.14 -6.11 -15.42
N ARG A 101 12.95 -6.20 -14.36
CA ARG A 101 12.48 -6.03 -13.00
C ARG A 101 12.93 -4.71 -12.42
N VAL A 102 12.07 -4.12 -11.60
CA VAL A 102 12.44 -2.98 -10.76
C VAL A 102 13.18 -3.50 -9.55
N VAL A 103 14.40 -3.03 -9.36
CA VAL A 103 15.32 -3.45 -8.29
C VAL A 103 15.65 -2.23 -7.43
N THR A 104 15.74 -2.43 -6.12
CA THR A 104 16.21 -1.43 -5.17
C THR A 104 17.45 -1.96 -4.48
N HIS A 105 18.60 -1.41 -4.79
CA HIS A 105 19.89 -1.80 -4.19
C HIS A 105 20.75 -0.58 -3.89
N GLN A 106 21.82 -0.78 -3.12
CA GLN A 106 22.77 0.26 -2.76
C GLN A 106 23.88 0.36 -3.81
N VAL A 107 24.25 1.57 -4.18
CA VAL A 107 25.41 1.84 -5.04
C VAL A 107 26.70 1.55 -4.28
N ILE A 108 27.51 0.65 -4.81
CA ILE A 108 28.83 0.30 -4.23
C ILE A 108 29.99 0.81 -5.09
N SER A 109 29.76 1.09 -6.37
CA SER A 109 30.76 1.67 -7.26
C SER A 109 30.07 2.61 -8.27
N LYS A 110 30.77 3.69 -8.62
CA LYS A 110 30.39 4.63 -9.65
C LYS A 110 31.61 4.93 -10.51
N THR A 111 31.49 4.77 -11.82
CA THR A 111 32.51 5.07 -12.82
C THR A 111 31.95 6.05 -13.84
N GLU A 112 32.80 6.91 -14.37
CA GLU A 112 32.47 7.80 -15.48
C GLU A 112 33.37 7.43 -16.67
N GLN A 113 32.76 7.07 -17.79
CA GLN A 113 33.43 6.75 -19.02
C GLN A 113 32.68 7.41 -20.20
N ASP A 114 33.37 8.17 -21.02
CA ASP A 114 32.82 8.85 -22.20
C ASP A 114 31.59 9.72 -21.86
N ARG A 115 31.64 10.45 -20.74
CA ARG A 115 30.53 11.26 -20.21
C ARG A 115 29.28 10.46 -19.85
N LYS A 116 29.41 9.15 -19.69
CA LYS A 116 28.34 8.26 -19.22
C LYS A 116 28.71 7.73 -17.85
N TYR A 117 27.73 7.67 -16.98
CA TYR A 117 27.89 7.10 -15.65
C TYR A 117 27.45 5.65 -15.66
N LYS A 118 28.28 4.79 -15.11
CA LYS A 118 28.01 3.39 -14.86
C LYS A 118 28.08 3.12 -13.36
N PHE A 119 27.27 2.19 -12.92
CA PHE A 119 27.15 1.89 -11.47
C PHE A 119 27.18 0.38 -11.27
N ILE A 120 27.82 -0.03 -10.18
CA ILE A 120 27.66 -1.36 -9.61
C ILE A 120 26.84 -1.19 -8.34
N THR A 121 25.80 -1.99 -8.21
CA THR A 121 24.91 -1.99 -7.06
C THR A 121 24.97 -3.33 -6.34
N LYS A 122 24.48 -3.37 -5.10
CA LYS A 122 24.42 -4.60 -4.31
C LYS A 122 23.30 -4.51 -3.29
N GLY A 123 22.54 -5.58 -3.15
CA GLY A 123 21.63 -5.72 -2.02
C GLY A 123 22.40 -5.88 -0.71
N ILE A 124 21.97 -5.18 0.33
CA ILE A 124 22.68 -5.21 1.64
C ILE A 124 22.81 -6.64 2.20
N ALA A 125 21.77 -7.46 2.00
CA ALA A 125 21.76 -8.85 2.44
C ALA A 125 22.37 -9.83 1.42
N ASN A 126 22.76 -9.36 0.23
CA ASN A 126 23.34 -10.23 -0.80
C ASN A 126 24.84 -10.41 -0.58
N THR A 127 25.37 -11.55 -1.00
CA THR A 127 26.81 -11.82 -1.03
C THR A 127 27.48 -11.30 -2.29
N GLU A 128 26.75 -11.35 -3.41
CA GLU A 128 27.24 -11.01 -4.74
C GLU A 128 26.83 -9.59 -5.14
N GLU A 129 27.64 -8.98 -5.97
CA GLU A 129 27.35 -7.70 -6.61
C GLU A 129 26.41 -7.91 -7.80
N ASP A 130 25.65 -6.87 -8.12
CA ASP A 130 24.80 -6.88 -9.30
C ASP A 130 25.64 -6.64 -10.58
N PRO A 131 25.15 -7.05 -11.75
CA PRO A 131 25.72 -6.63 -13.02
C PRO A 131 25.78 -5.10 -13.12
N GLU A 132 26.81 -4.59 -13.81
CA GLU A 132 26.96 -3.17 -14.08
C GLU A 132 25.72 -2.60 -14.77
N ILE A 133 25.24 -1.46 -14.29
CA ILE A 133 24.09 -0.77 -14.85
C ILE A 133 24.48 0.61 -15.37
N ASP A 134 23.82 1.02 -16.46
CA ASP A 134 23.94 2.37 -17.01
C ASP A 134 23.10 3.36 -16.17
N GLY A 135 23.52 4.63 -16.10
CA GLY A 135 22.75 5.67 -15.42
C GLY A 135 21.31 5.82 -15.93
N ASN A 136 21.05 5.55 -17.21
CA ASN A 136 19.70 5.62 -17.79
C ASN A 136 18.74 4.53 -17.32
N GLN A 137 19.25 3.51 -16.60
CA GLN A 137 18.41 2.47 -15.99
C GLN A 137 17.87 2.91 -14.64
N ILE A 138 18.48 3.93 -14.04
CA ILE A 138 18.12 4.40 -12.70
C ILE A 138 16.86 5.25 -12.77
N LEU A 139 15.83 4.84 -12.03
CA LEU A 139 14.55 5.52 -11.92
C LEU A 139 14.56 6.63 -10.87
N GLY A 140 15.47 6.53 -9.90
CA GLY A 140 15.63 7.51 -8.84
C GLY A 140 16.35 6.97 -7.61
N LYS A 141 16.63 7.88 -6.68
CA LYS A 141 17.23 7.60 -5.36
C LYS A 141 16.16 7.53 -4.31
N ILE A 142 16.27 6.59 -3.38
CA ILE A 142 15.35 6.48 -2.24
C ILE A 142 15.55 7.67 -1.31
N GLN A 143 14.45 8.39 -1.03
CA GLN A 143 14.44 9.56 -0.14
C GLN A 143 13.84 9.24 1.21
N TYR A 144 12.79 8.37 1.23
CA TYR A 144 12.03 8.14 2.44
C TYR A 144 11.37 6.76 2.46
N LYS A 145 11.22 6.20 3.68
CA LYS A 145 10.43 5.01 3.95
C LYS A 145 9.17 5.38 4.73
N PHE A 146 8.00 5.12 4.17
CA PHE A 146 6.72 5.39 4.81
C PHE A 146 6.40 4.33 5.87
N LYS A 147 6.63 4.63 7.15
CA LYS A 147 6.42 3.66 8.24
C LYS A 147 4.97 3.17 8.35
N ILE A 148 3.99 4.08 8.25
CA ILE A 148 2.56 3.73 8.36
C ILE A 148 2.12 2.89 7.15
N LEU A 149 2.46 3.30 5.93
CA LEU A 149 2.13 2.52 4.72
C LEU A 149 2.83 1.17 4.72
N SER A 150 4.06 1.09 5.20
CA SER A 150 4.79 -0.17 5.36
C SER A 150 4.11 -1.11 6.36
N LEU A 151 3.59 -0.58 7.46
CA LEU A 151 2.82 -1.36 8.43
C LEU A 151 1.55 -1.94 7.79
N ILE A 152 0.79 -1.10 7.08
CA ILE A 152 -0.41 -1.52 6.33
C ILE A 152 -0.04 -2.57 5.28
N GLY A 153 1.03 -2.34 4.51
CA GLY A 153 1.54 -3.29 3.53
C GLY A 153 1.85 -4.67 4.13
N LYS A 154 2.52 -4.70 5.29
CA LYS A 154 2.81 -5.94 6.03
C LYS A 154 1.54 -6.64 6.52
N MET A 155 0.56 -5.88 7.00
CA MET A 155 -0.73 -6.45 7.42
C MET A 155 -1.48 -7.09 6.25
N ILE A 156 -1.52 -6.42 5.11
CA ILE A 156 -2.17 -6.94 3.88
C ILE A 156 -1.41 -8.14 3.32
N SER A 157 -0.07 -8.14 3.38
CA SER A 157 0.77 -9.23 2.90
C SER A 157 0.70 -10.49 3.78
N ASN A 158 0.24 -10.34 5.03
CA ASN A 158 -0.01 -11.48 5.90
C ASN A 158 -1.40 -12.06 5.59
N VAL A 159 -1.42 -13.26 4.99
CA VAL A 159 -2.65 -13.92 4.54
C VAL A 159 -3.68 -14.09 5.67
N TYR A 160 -3.24 -14.42 6.88
CA TYR A 160 -4.13 -14.61 8.03
C TYR A 160 -4.77 -13.29 8.47
N ILE A 161 -3.98 -12.22 8.57
CA ILE A 161 -4.48 -10.88 8.94
C ILE A 161 -5.44 -10.37 7.86
N PHE A 162 -5.12 -10.58 6.58
CA PHE A 162 -5.95 -10.22 5.45
C PHE A 162 -7.33 -10.91 5.50
N TYR A 163 -7.36 -12.23 5.68
CA TYR A 163 -8.61 -12.97 5.83
C TYR A 163 -9.39 -12.51 7.07
N PHE A 164 -8.73 -12.34 8.21
CA PHE A 164 -9.40 -11.89 9.43
C PHE A 164 -10.04 -10.51 9.25
N MET A 165 -9.35 -9.59 8.59
CA MET A 165 -9.83 -8.24 8.29
C MET A 165 -11.07 -8.22 7.40
N ILE A 166 -11.21 -9.20 6.50
CA ILE A 166 -12.37 -9.31 5.60
C ILE A 166 -13.51 -10.11 6.26
N PHE A 167 -13.22 -11.29 6.80
CA PHE A 167 -14.27 -12.19 7.27
C PHE A 167 -14.93 -11.73 8.57
N VAL A 168 -14.20 -11.11 9.48
CA VAL A 168 -14.79 -10.65 10.75
C VAL A 168 -15.87 -9.59 10.55
N PRO A 169 -15.65 -8.49 9.80
CA PRO A 169 -16.72 -7.52 9.58
C PRO A 169 -17.90 -8.12 8.80
N ILE A 170 -17.66 -9.01 7.85
CA ILE A 170 -18.73 -9.71 7.12
C ILE A 170 -19.55 -10.58 8.08
N ALA A 171 -18.90 -11.37 8.93
CA ALA A 171 -19.58 -12.20 9.94
C ALA A 171 -20.43 -11.36 10.89
N ILE A 172 -19.90 -10.21 11.36
CA ILE A 172 -20.66 -9.28 12.21
C ILE A 172 -21.90 -8.74 11.49
N ILE A 173 -21.78 -8.41 10.19
CA ILE A 173 -22.93 -7.92 9.39
C ILE A 173 -23.98 -9.02 9.26
N ILE A 174 -23.58 -10.24 8.92
CA ILE A 174 -24.48 -11.39 8.77
C ILE A 174 -25.21 -11.67 10.10
N VAL A 175 -24.48 -11.76 11.21
CA VAL A 175 -25.08 -11.98 12.55
C VAL A 175 -26.09 -10.89 12.90
N LYS A 176 -25.76 -9.61 12.65
CA LYS A 176 -26.71 -8.50 12.85
C LYS A 176 -27.96 -8.63 11.97
N GLN A 177 -27.81 -9.01 10.71
CA GLN A 177 -28.94 -9.23 9.81
C GLN A 177 -29.84 -10.37 10.31
N ILE A 178 -29.26 -11.49 10.71
CA ILE A 178 -30.02 -12.63 11.27
C ILE A 178 -30.80 -12.20 12.52
N ILE A 179 -30.17 -11.48 13.44
CA ILE A 179 -30.85 -10.99 14.65
C ILE A 179 -32.02 -10.06 14.31
N VAL A 180 -31.86 -9.19 13.28
CA VAL A 180 -32.94 -8.28 12.84
C VAL A 180 -34.09 -9.08 12.27
N VAL A 181 -33.85 -10.08 11.43
CA VAL A 181 -34.90 -10.93 10.81
C VAL A 181 -35.66 -11.72 11.88
N ILE A 182 -34.95 -12.37 12.84
CA ILE A 182 -35.59 -13.13 13.92
C ILE A 182 -36.47 -12.23 14.79
N LYS A 183 -35.99 -10.99 15.04
CA LYS A 183 -36.72 -10.05 15.89
C LYS A 183 -37.97 -9.47 15.17
N SER A 184 -37.90 -9.30 13.84
CA SER A 184 -39.05 -8.88 13.03
C SER A 184 -40.13 -9.96 12.99
N GLY A 185 -39.73 -11.22 12.73
CA GLY A 185 -40.68 -12.32 12.69
C GLY A 185 -41.41 -12.59 14.00
N ARG A 186 -40.71 -12.34 15.17
CA ARG A 186 -41.36 -12.49 16.49
C ARG A 186 -42.39 -11.38 16.78
N ASN A 187 -42.17 -10.18 16.28
CA ASN A 187 -43.14 -9.11 16.46
C ASN A 187 -44.39 -9.30 15.62
N ASP A 188 -44.27 -9.92 14.44
CA ASP A 188 -45.41 -10.23 13.56
C ASP A 188 -46.29 -11.35 14.16
N GLU A 189 -45.70 -12.32 14.88
CA GLU A 189 -46.42 -13.37 15.59
C GLU A 189 -47.20 -12.84 16.82
N GLU A 190 -46.61 -11.91 17.60
CA GLU A 190 -47.27 -11.31 18.76
C GLU A 190 -48.48 -10.42 18.34
N ASP A 191 -48.41 -9.75 17.16
CA ASP A 191 -49.52 -8.92 16.64
C ASP A 191 -50.68 -9.78 16.02
N GLU A 192 -50.47 -11.07 15.72
CA GLU A 192 -51.51 -12.00 15.25
C GLU A 192 -52.24 -12.71 16.41
N GLU A 193 -51.59 -12.94 17.57
CA GLU A 193 -52.21 -13.57 18.74
C GLU A 193 -53.14 -12.60 19.51
N ASP A 194 -52.97 -11.27 19.35
CA ASP A 194 -53.79 -10.25 20.02
C ASP A 194 -55.06 -9.83 19.23
N LYS A 195 -55.40 -10.52 18.11
CA LYS A 195 -56.61 -10.31 17.28
C LYS A 195 -57.59 -11.43 17.41
#